data_11460d2e482034752241961004b9e3de
#
_entry.id   11460d2e482034752241961004b9e3de
#
_cell.length_a   1.000
_cell.length_b   1.000
_cell.length_c   1.000
_cell.angle_alpha   90.00
_cell.angle_beta   90.00
_cell.angle_gamma   90.00
#
_symmetry.space_group_name_H-M   'P 1'
#
loop_
_entity.id
_entity.type
_entity.pdbx_description
1 polymer ?
#
loop_
_entity_poly.entity_id
_entity_poly.type
_entity_poly.pdbx_seq_one_letter_code
_entity_poly.pdbx_strand_id
1 'polypeptide(L)'
;MSATTKEPGNAGRNAVFLLAALGTIGPFTVDTYLPAMHDIAETLHASPLEVQQTLTSYLFMFSVMSLWHGAISDAIGRRKVILVTLGLFILASLGCFFAARIEQLWILRGLQGLAACAGVVVSRAIVRDMFHGAQAQRLMSHITMMFAIAPAIAPVIGGHLQNVLGWRSIFVFLMLVGAALAFGCWKWLPETLPPERRQSLHPVYLGKTYWKVMTSPVFLFACGGLAFNFAGFFLYIMSAPVFLMRHLGVPETGFLWLFGPAMLGLLGGSWLSGRLAGKLSPSRTILRGYLLMGIAAACNLALNLAMPPALPWSILPIPLYTLGMSLTMPSLTLLALDPFPEQRGLAASCQMFLQSMNNSLLAGVIAPAAWGSTLSLSIGMACLMLTGAACSWLHHRLSAGRRT
;
A
#
# COMPACT_ATOMS: atom_id res chain seq x y z
N MET A 1 -19.12 -24.10 -29.75
CA MET A 1 -17.68 -24.27 -29.97
C MET A 1 -16.99 -24.06 -28.63
N SER A 2 -16.57 -25.15 -28.01
CA SER A 2 -15.88 -25.17 -26.71
C SER A 2 -14.47 -24.65 -26.92
N ALA A 3 -14.18 -23.44 -26.40
CA ALA A 3 -12.82 -22.92 -26.35
C ALA A 3 -12.10 -23.71 -25.24
N THR A 4 -11.28 -24.66 -25.63
CA THR A 4 -10.32 -25.34 -24.75
C THR A 4 -9.40 -24.29 -24.16
N THR A 5 -9.57 -23.99 -22.86
CA THR A 5 -8.64 -23.21 -22.05
C THR A 5 -7.33 -24.00 -21.97
N LYS A 6 -6.36 -23.68 -22.86
CA LYS A 6 -4.99 -24.14 -22.68
C LYS A 6 -4.52 -23.59 -21.34
N GLU A 7 -4.19 -24.48 -20.41
CA GLU A 7 -3.44 -24.09 -19.21
C GLU A 7 -2.16 -23.37 -19.63
N PRO A 8 -1.80 -22.25 -18.97
CA PRO A 8 -0.57 -21.56 -19.28
C PRO A 8 0.60 -22.53 -19.06
N GLY A 9 1.39 -22.77 -20.10
CA GLY A 9 2.62 -23.56 -20.00
C GLY A 9 3.54 -22.99 -18.90
N ASN A 10 4.61 -23.70 -18.54
CA ASN A 10 5.54 -23.32 -17.44
C ASN A 10 5.98 -21.83 -17.49
N ALA A 11 6.14 -21.26 -18.65
CA ALA A 11 6.44 -19.84 -18.84
C ALA A 11 5.33 -18.92 -18.32
N GLY A 12 4.05 -19.28 -18.53
CA GLY A 12 2.91 -18.52 -18.02
C GLY A 12 2.80 -18.57 -16.49
N ARG A 13 3.10 -19.71 -15.88
CA ARG A 13 3.09 -19.88 -14.42
C ARG A 13 4.20 -19.06 -13.74
N ASN A 14 5.39 -19.01 -14.32
CA ASN A 14 6.50 -18.19 -13.83
C ASN A 14 6.19 -16.68 -13.93
N ALA A 15 5.60 -16.24 -15.04
CA ALA A 15 5.17 -14.84 -15.19
C ALA A 15 4.12 -14.45 -14.13
N VAL A 16 3.17 -15.32 -13.82
CA VAL A 16 2.17 -15.12 -12.76
C VAL A 16 2.83 -14.88 -11.40
N PHE A 17 3.76 -15.74 -11.02
CA PHE A 17 4.49 -15.59 -9.75
C PHE A 17 5.29 -14.28 -9.69
N LEU A 18 6.01 -13.96 -10.77
CA LEU A 18 6.77 -12.71 -10.87
C LEU A 18 5.89 -11.47 -10.75
N LEU A 19 4.73 -11.45 -11.41
CA LEU A 19 3.81 -10.32 -11.33
C LEU A 19 3.24 -10.13 -9.94
N ALA A 20 2.97 -11.23 -9.22
CA ALA A 20 2.54 -11.17 -7.84
C ALA A 20 3.65 -10.66 -6.92
N ALA A 21 4.89 -11.14 -7.08
CA ALA A 21 6.05 -10.69 -6.31
C ALA A 21 6.40 -9.21 -6.59
N LEU A 22 6.32 -8.76 -7.85
CA LEU A 22 6.46 -7.34 -8.20
C LEU A 22 5.42 -6.45 -7.51
N GLY A 23 4.18 -6.94 -7.40
CA GLY A 23 3.11 -6.22 -6.71
C GLY A 23 3.35 -6.03 -5.21
N THR A 24 4.20 -6.85 -4.59
CA THR A 24 4.48 -6.79 -3.14
C THR A 24 5.75 -6.04 -2.78
N ILE A 25 6.60 -5.70 -3.75
CA ILE A 25 7.91 -5.04 -3.48
C ILE A 25 7.75 -3.72 -2.70
N GLY A 26 6.66 -2.97 -2.96
CA GLY A 26 6.37 -1.71 -2.29
C GLY A 26 6.21 -1.84 -0.78
N PRO A 27 5.15 -2.53 -0.29
CA PRO A 27 4.94 -2.73 1.14
C PRO A 27 6.09 -3.51 1.78
N PHE A 28 6.65 -4.51 1.09
CA PHE A 28 7.76 -5.28 1.61
C PHE A 28 8.98 -4.41 1.96
N THR A 29 9.30 -3.43 1.11
CA THR A 29 10.39 -2.47 1.34
C THR A 29 10.13 -1.53 2.52
N VAL A 30 8.88 -1.17 2.78
CA VAL A 30 8.49 -0.33 3.93
C VAL A 30 8.55 -1.15 5.21
N ASP A 31 7.88 -2.30 5.23
CA ASP A 31 7.62 -3.03 6.46
C ASP A 31 8.87 -3.77 6.98
N THR A 32 9.78 -4.23 6.09
CA THR A 32 11.08 -4.82 6.49
C THR A 32 11.98 -3.80 7.19
N TYR A 33 11.82 -2.51 6.90
CA TYR A 33 12.63 -1.42 7.43
C TYR A 33 12.21 -0.98 8.83
N LEU A 34 10.93 -1.15 9.20
CA LEU A 34 10.36 -0.61 10.45
C LEU A 34 11.11 -1.05 11.72
N PRO A 35 11.51 -2.32 11.90
CA PRO A 35 12.23 -2.74 13.12
C PRO A 35 13.60 -2.05 13.29
N ALA A 36 14.24 -1.66 12.20
CA ALA A 36 15.58 -1.10 12.20
C ALA A 36 15.64 0.42 12.49
N MET A 37 14.51 1.09 12.61
CA MET A 37 14.48 2.56 12.70
C MET A 37 15.20 3.09 13.93
N HIS A 38 15.19 2.36 15.05
CA HIS A 38 15.87 2.74 16.28
C HIS A 38 17.39 2.73 16.09
N ASP A 39 17.95 1.64 15.58
CA ASP A 39 19.39 1.49 15.37
C ASP A 39 19.93 2.44 14.28
N ILE A 40 19.10 2.74 13.29
CA ILE A 40 19.45 3.75 12.27
C ILE A 40 19.59 5.12 12.94
N ALA A 41 18.66 5.48 13.85
CA ALA A 41 18.73 6.72 14.60
C ALA A 41 20.03 6.82 15.41
N GLU A 42 20.38 5.77 16.14
CA GLU A 42 21.62 5.72 16.94
C GLU A 42 22.87 5.74 16.05
N THR A 43 22.93 4.90 15.01
CA THR A 43 24.12 4.75 14.15
C THR A 43 24.43 6.01 13.34
N LEU A 44 23.39 6.70 12.86
CA LEU A 44 23.54 7.92 12.06
C LEU A 44 23.42 9.20 12.87
N HIS A 45 23.34 9.09 14.20
CA HIS A 45 23.17 10.23 15.13
C HIS A 45 21.98 11.14 14.72
N ALA A 46 20.88 10.51 14.28
CA ALA A 46 19.68 11.15 13.79
C ALA A 46 18.54 11.07 14.81
N SER A 47 17.68 12.06 14.81
CA SER A 47 16.45 12.01 15.61
C SER A 47 15.46 10.97 15.05
N PRO A 48 14.54 10.42 15.87
CA PRO A 48 13.48 9.53 15.39
C PRO A 48 12.63 10.15 14.27
N LEU A 49 12.45 11.46 14.30
CA LEU A 49 11.72 12.20 13.25
C LEU A 49 12.49 12.18 11.91
N GLU A 50 13.80 12.40 11.95
CA GLU A 50 14.64 12.36 10.74
C GLU A 50 14.65 10.96 10.11
N VAL A 51 14.68 9.90 10.93
CA VAL A 51 14.56 8.53 10.42
C VAL A 51 13.17 8.29 9.82
N GLN A 52 12.10 8.79 10.45
CA GLN A 52 10.74 8.71 9.89
C GLN A 52 10.62 9.39 8.53
N GLN A 53 11.34 10.50 8.31
CA GLN A 53 11.34 11.19 7.01
C GLN A 53 11.93 10.34 5.87
N THR A 54 12.71 9.30 6.15
CA THR A 54 13.15 8.34 5.13
C THR A 54 11.96 7.56 4.55
N LEU A 55 10.99 7.15 5.40
CA LEU A 55 9.75 6.52 4.95
C LEU A 55 8.84 7.51 4.23
N THR A 56 8.78 8.74 4.72
CA THR A 56 8.02 9.84 4.08
C THR A 56 8.52 10.08 2.65
N SER A 57 9.85 10.20 2.48
CA SER A 57 10.49 10.38 1.17
C SER A 57 10.17 9.21 0.21
N TYR A 58 10.26 7.97 0.72
CA TYR A 58 9.88 6.78 -0.04
C TYR A 58 8.41 6.85 -0.53
N LEU A 59 7.47 7.07 0.40
CA LEU A 59 6.04 7.11 0.10
C LEU A 59 5.67 8.30 -0.80
N PHE A 60 6.32 9.44 -0.62
CA PHE A 60 6.12 10.62 -1.45
C PHE A 60 6.50 10.35 -2.90
N MET A 61 7.70 9.84 -3.15
CA MET A 61 8.17 9.55 -4.50
C MET A 61 7.39 8.39 -5.12
N PHE A 62 6.99 7.39 -4.34
CA PHE A 62 6.07 6.34 -4.76
C PHE A 62 4.73 6.94 -5.24
N SER A 63 4.16 7.89 -4.48
CA SER A 63 2.89 8.52 -4.83
C SER A 63 3.00 9.32 -6.13
N VAL A 64 4.00 10.17 -6.26
CA VAL A 64 4.22 10.98 -7.46
C VAL A 64 4.34 10.09 -8.71
N MET A 65 5.13 9.01 -8.60
CA MET A 65 5.36 8.11 -9.73
C MET A 65 4.17 7.21 -10.06
N SER A 66 3.19 7.06 -9.16
CA SER A 66 1.95 6.33 -9.46
C SER A 66 1.11 6.97 -10.57
N LEU A 67 1.25 8.27 -10.77
CA LEU A 67 0.65 8.98 -11.92
C LEU A 67 1.36 8.68 -13.24
N TRP A 68 2.69 8.48 -13.20
CA TRP A 68 3.51 8.48 -14.41
C TRP A 68 3.85 7.08 -14.92
N HIS A 69 4.07 6.09 -14.04
CA HIS A 69 4.54 4.77 -14.46
C HIS A 69 3.59 4.06 -15.42
N GLY A 70 2.27 4.24 -15.26
CA GLY A 70 1.29 3.72 -16.20
C GLY A 70 1.54 4.27 -17.61
N ALA A 71 1.52 5.59 -17.76
CA ALA A 71 1.71 6.27 -19.02
C ALA A 71 3.11 6.03 -19.65
N ILE A 72 4.17 6.04 -18.82
CA ILE A 72 5.53 5.72 -19.25
C ILE A 72 5.58 4.30 -19.83
N SER A 73 4.98 3.32 -19.14
CA SER A 73 4.98 1.94 -19.61
C SER A 73 4.11 1.71 -20.84
N ASP A 74 3.06 2.52 -21.03
CA ASP A 74 2.27 2.55 -22.27
C ASP A 74 3.06 3.12 -23.46
N ALA A 75 4.02 4.01 -23.22
CA ALA A 75 4.81 4.65 -24.25
C ALA A 75 6.06 3.85 -24.65
N ILE A 76 6.81 3.31 -23.70
CA ILE A 76 8.12 2.69 -23.97
C ILE A 76 8.14 1.16 -23.87
N GLY A 77 7.05 0.57 -23.39
CA GLY A 77 6.88 -0.87 -23.21
C GLY A 77 6.94 -1.30 -21.74
N ARG A 78 6.15 -2.32 -21.40
CA ARG A 78 5.98 -2.82 -20.03
C ARG A 78 7.27 -3.40 -19.43
N ARG A 79 7.85 -4.36 -20.17
CA ARG A 79 9.05 -5.09 -19.76
C ARG A 79 10.24 -4.16 -19.54
N LYS A 80 10.42 -3.19 -20.46
CA LYS A 80 11.53 -2.23 -20.38
C LYS A 80 11.45 -1.38 -19.12
N VAL A 81 10.25 -0.87 -18.78
CA VAL A 81 10.04 -0.08 -17.56
C VAL A 81 10.35 -0.89 -16.31
N ILE A 82 9.83 -2.13 -16.21
CA ILE A 82 10.10 -3.01 -15.07
C ILE A 82 11.60 -3.25 -14.87
N LEU A 83 12.34 -3.58 -15.95
CA LEU A 83 13.77 -3.88 -15.83
C LEU A 83 14.60 -2.65 -15.44
N VAL A 84 14.31 -1.48 -16.03
CA VAL A 84 14.99 -0.22 -15.70
C VAL A 84 14.72 0.18 -14.24
N THR A 85 13.47 0.10 -13.80
CA THR A 85 13.10 0.48 -12.44
C THR A 85 13.63 -0.53 -11.40
N LEU A 86 13.68 -1.83 -11.69
CA LEU A 86 14.34 -2.80 -10.82
C LEU A 86 15.85 -2.55 -10.74
N GLY A 87 16.50 -2.19 -11.85
CA GLY A 87 17.90 -1.76 -11.83
C GLY A 87 18.13 -0.54 -10.92
N LEU A 88 17.26 0.47 -11.02
CA LEU A 88 17.30 1.64 -10.14
C LEU A 88 17.05 1.26 -8.66
N PHE A 89 16.11 0.35 -8.39
CA PHE A 89 15.84 -0.15 -7.05
C PHE A 89 17.05 -0.86 -6.42
N ILE A 90 17.75 -1.69 -7.21
CA ILE A 90 18.98 -2.38 -6.80
C ILE A 90 20.06 -1.37 -6.45
N LEU A 91 20.30 -0.37 -7.33
CA LEU A 91 21.31 0.67 -7.11
C LEU A 91 20.97 1.55 -5.91
N ALA A 92 19.71 1.92 -5.74
CA ALA A 92 19.27 2.69 -4.57
C ALA A 92 19.41 1.88 -3.27
N SER A 93 19.10 0.58 -3.29
CA SER A 93 19.30 -0.31 -2.14
C SER A 93 20.79 -0.44 -1.78
N LEU A 94 21.65 -0.60 -2.78
CA LEU A 94 23.10 -0.62 -2.59
C LEU A 94 23.60 0.72 -2.02
N GLY A 95 23.08 1.84 -2.50
CA GLY A 95 23.39 3.15 -1.94
C GLY A 95 22.97 3.26 -0.47
N CYS A 96 21.78 2.80 -0.11
CA CYS A 96 21.31 2.78 1.28
C CYS A 96 22.24 1.96 2.21
N PHE A 97 22.80 0.86 1.74
CA PHE A 97 23.78 0.07 2.49
C PHE A 97 25.03 0.90 2.85
N PHE A 98 25.51 1.73 1.94
CA PHE A 98 26.68 2.58 2.14
C PHE A 98 26.37 3.94 2.78
N ALA A 99 25.12 4.24 3.11
CA ALA A 99 24.75 5.52 3.67
C ALA A 99 25.44 5.76 5.01
N ALA A 100 26.11 6.92 5.11
CA ALA A 100 26.83 7.39 6.30
C ALA A 100 26.11 8.57 6.99
N ARG A 101 25.10 9.17 6.35
CA ARG A 101 24.31 10.30 6.84
C ARG A 101 22.85 10.09 6.53
N ILE A 102 21.98 10.66 7.37
CA ILE A 102 20.54 10.51 7.24
C ILE A 102 19.99 11.13 5.94
N GLU A 103 20.58 12.23 5.45
CA GLU A 103 20.17 12.90 4.22
C GLU A 103 20.39 12.00 2.98
N GLN A 104 21.44 11.18 3.00
CA GLN A 104 21.69 10.19 1.96
C GLN A 104 20.57 9.15 1.94
N LEU A 105 20.12 8.69 3.11
CA LEU A 105 18.98 7.78 3.20
C LEU A 105 17.70 8.44 2.69
N TRP A 106 17.44 9.71 2.96
CA TRP A 106 16.24 10.39 2.42
C TRP A 106 16.19 10.33 0.89
N ILE A 107 17.30 10.67 0.24
CA ILE A 107 17.39 10.67 -1.24
C ILE A 107 17.27 9.25 -1.78
N LEU A 108 18.01 8.30 -1.23
CA LEU A 108 18.07 6.92 -1.72
C LEU A 108 16.76 6.16 -1.47
N ARG A 109 16.11 6.40 -0.33
CA ARG A 109 14.76 5.89 -0.04
C ARG A 109 13.72 6.49 -1.00
N GLY A 110 13.82 7.77 -1.33
CA GLY A 110 13.00 8.38 -2.38
C GLY A 110 13.18 7.68 -3.73
N LEU A 111 14.42 7.39 -4.14
CA LEU A 111 14.70 6.63 -5.37
C LEU A 111 14.17 5.19 -5.31
N GLN A 112 14.27 4.52 -4.15
CA GLN A 112 13.62 3.21 -3.95
C GLN A 112 12.10 3.29 -4.11
N GLY A 113 11.44 4.30 -3.54
CA GLY A 113 10.00 4.52 -3.65
C GLY A 113 9.56 4.78 -5.09
N LEU A 114 10.30 5.64 -5.81
CA LEU A 114 10.12 5.87 -7.24
C LEU A 114 10.16 4.55 -8.01
N ALA A 115 11.18 3.75 -7.80
CA ALA A 115 11.41 2.50 -8.51
C ALA A 115 10.38 1.42 -8.16
N ALA A 116 10.07 1.22 -6.88
CA ALA A 116 9.16 0.19 -6.40
C ALA A 116 7.72 0.40 -6.89
N CYS A 117 7.31 1.64 -7.10
CA CYS A 117 5.98 1.98 -7.63
C CYS A 117 5.72 1.34 -9.00
N ALA A 118 6.72 1.24 -9.87
CA ALA A 118 6.58 0.59 -11.17
C ALA A 118 6.17 -0.89 -11.04
N GLY A 119 6.74 -1.61 -10.07
CA GLY A 119 6.38 -3.00 -9.79
C GLY A 119 4.88 -3.16 -9.52
N VAL A 120 4.30 -2.27 -8.73
CA VAL A 120 2.86 -2.31 -8.37
C VAL A 120 1.97 -1.88 -9.51
N VAL A 121 2.31 -0.80 -10.23
CA VAL A 121 1.46 -0.23 -11.29
C VAL A 121 1.52 -1.07 -12.56
N VAL A 122 2.74 -1.38 -13.02
CA VAL A 122 2.94 -2.03 -14.33
C VAL A 122 2.59 -3.51 -14.29
N SER A 123 2.79 -4.21 -13.14
CA SER A 123 2.36 -5.61 -13.01
C SER A 123 0.85 -5.77 -13.22
N ARG A 124 0.03 -4.86 -12.68
CA ARG A 124 -1.43 -4.87 -12.89
C ARG A 124 -1.82 -4.61 -14.35
N ALA A 125 -1.04 -3.77 -15.05
CA ALA A 125 -1.24 -3.54 -16.48
C ALA A 125 -0.89 -4.79 -17.30
N ILE A 126 0.24 -5.44 -17.02
CA ILE A 126 0.66 -6.69 -17.67
C ILE A 126 -0.38 -7.80 -17.47
N VAL A 127 -0.96 -7.92 -16.26
CA VAL A 127 -2.04 -8.89 -16.02
C VAL A 127 -3.22 -8.67 -16.97
N ARG A 128 -3.62 -7.42 -17.17
CA ARG A 128 -4.72 -7.07 -18.09
C ARG A 128 -4.37 -7.28 -19.56
N ASP A 129 -3.09 -7.14 -19.90
CA ASP A 129 -2.60 -7.35 -21.28
C ASP A 129 -2.53 -8.86 -21.63
N MET A 130 -2.16 -9.71 -20.65
CA MET A 130 -1.92 -11.15 -20.86
C MET A 130 -3.13 -12.04 -20.59
N PHE A 131 -4.02 -11.62 -19.68
CA PHE A 131 -5.10 -12.47 -19.18
C PHE A 131 -6.45 -11.76 -19.26
N HIS A 132 -7.50 -12.54 -19.57
CA HIS A 132 -8.87 -12.02 -19.70
C HIS A 132 -9.85 -12.79 -18.81
N GLY A 133 -11.00 -12.17 -18.50
CA GLY A 133 -12.09 -12.81 -17.76
C GLY A 133 -11.65 -13.38 -16.41
N ALA A 134 -12.07 -14.61 -16.12
CA ALA A 134 -11.83 -15.27 -14.85
C ALA A 134 -10.35 -15.50 -14.50
N GLN A 135 -9.48 -15.67 -15.51
CA GLN A 135 -8.03 -15.85 -15.28
C GLN A 135 -7.40 -14.55 -14.78
N ALA A 136 -7.69 -13.40 -15.41
CA ALA A 136 -7.23 -12.10 -14.95
C ALA A 136 -7.72 -11.81 -13.52
N GLN A 137 -8.97 -12.11 -13.22
CA GLN A 137 -9.56 -11.93 -11.90
C GLN A 137 -8.84 -12.77 -10.83
N ARG A 138 -8.59 -14.05 -11.10
CA ARG A 138 -7.85 -14.94 -10.18
C ARG A 138 -6.45 -14.42 -9.91
N LEU A 139 -5.75 -13.98 -10.96
CA LEU A 139 -4.38 -13.47 -10.82
C LEU A 139 -4.33 -12.16 -10.02
N MET A 140 -5.25 -11.24 -10.29
CA MET A 140 -5.39 -10.02 -9.48
C MET A 140 -5.70 -10.34 -8.01
N SER A 141 -6.50 -11.37 -7.74
CA SER A 141 -6.76 -11.83 -6.38
C SER A 141 -5.50 -12.37 -5.71
N HIS A 142 -4.66 -13.14 -6.42
CA HIS A 142 -3.39 -13.63 -5.89
C HIS A 142 -2.42 -12.46 -5.59
N ILE A 143 -2.31 -11.46 -6.48
CA ILE A 143 -1.50 -10.26 -6.23
C ILE A 143 -1.99 -9.53 -4.97
N THR A 144 -3.30 -9.35 -4.85
CA THR A 144 -3.89 -8.68 -3.68
C THR A 144 -3.67 -9.47 -2.39
N MET A 145 -3.77 -10.80 -2.45
CA MET A 145 -3.50 -11.67 -1.30
C MET A 145 -2.04 -11.60 -0.86
N MET A 146 -1.10 -11.66 -1.80
CA MET A 146 0.34 -11.51 -1.49
C MET A 146 0.65 -10.13 -0.92
N PHE A 147 0.04 -9.08 -1.48
CA PHE A 147 0.14 -7.72 -0.94
C PHE A 147 -0.37 -7.62 0.50
N ALA A 148 -1.46 -8.31 0.83
CA ALA A 148 -2.02 -8.34 2.19
C ALA A 148 -1.14 -9.13 3.17
N ILE A 149 -0.44 -10.18 2.73
CA ILE A 149 0.41 -11.02 3.59
C ILE A 149 1.79 -10.38 3.84
N ALA A 150 2.28 -9.57 2.90
CA ALA A 150 3.61 -8.95 2.98
C ALA A 150 3.86 -8.21 4.30
N PRO A 151 2.94 -7.39 4.86
CA PRO A 151 3.15 -6.71 6.13
C PRO A 151 3.27 -7.64 7.35
N ALA A 152 2.79 -8.88 7.29
CA ALA A 152 2.98 -9.84 8.38
C ALA A 152 4.37 -10.49 8.34
N ILE A 153 4.92 -10.71 7.15
CA ILE A 153 6.19 -11.43 6.96
C ILE A 153 7.38 -10.45 6.99
N ALA A 154 7.25 -9.30 6.35
CA ALA A 154 8.35 -8.36 6.14
C ALA A 154 8.98 -7.84 7.44
N PRO A 155 8.24 -7.41 8.48
CA PRO A 155 8.84 -6.97 9.73
C PRO A 155 9.52 -8.10 10.49
N VAL A 156 9.03 -9.34 10.37
CA VAL A 156 9.66 -10.51 11.00
C VAL A 156 11.04 -10.77 10.38
N ILE A 157 11.12 -10.74 9.05
CA ILE A 157 12.41 -10.84 8.34
C ILE A 157 13.31 -9.66 8.71
N GLY A 158 12.77 -8.44 8.70
CA GLY A 158 13.50 -7.23 9.05
C GLY A 158 14.08 -7.26 10.46
N GLY A 159 13.27 -7.66 11.45
CA GLY A 159 13.69 -7.78 12.85
C GLY A 159 14.79 -8.83 13.05
N HIS A 160 14.71 -9.98 12.38
CA HIS A 160 15.78 -11.00 12.43
C HIS A 160 17.06 -10.53 11.74
N LEU A 161 16.97 -9.94 10.57
CA LEU A 161 18.14 -9.39 9.87
C LEU A 161 18.83 -8.30 10.69
N GLN A 162 18.03 -7.40 11.25
CA GLN A 162 18.47 -6.32 12.14
C GLN A 162 19.24 -6.90 13.34
N ASN A 163 18.64 -7.85 14.05
CA ASN A 163 19.20 -8.42 15.30
C ASN A 163 20.50 -9.20 15.06
N VAL A 164 20.66 -9.89 13.91
CA VAL A 164 21.83 -10.76 13.64
C VAL A 164 22.93 -10.01 12.87
N LEU A 165 22.58 -9.17 11.90
CA LEU A 165 23.52 -8.59 10.93
C LEU A 165 23.50 -7.05 10.90
N GLY A 166 22.64 -6.44 11.74
CA GLY A 166 22.46 -4.98 11.79
C GLY A 166 21.59 -4.44 10.64
N TRP A 167 21.14 -3.20 10.77
CA TRP A 167 20.17 -2.56 9.89
C TRP A 167 20.58 -2.48 8.39
N ARG A 168 21.87 -2.41 8.12
CA ARG A 168 22.39 -2.36 6.74
C ARG A 168 22.07 -3.63 5.96
N SER A 169 21.99 -4.78 6.63
CA SER A 169 21.66 -6.07 6.01
C SER A 169 20.27 -6.09 5.36
N ILE A 170 19.33 -5.27 5.85
CA ILE A 170 18.00 -5.10 5.26
C ILE A 170 18.11 -4.60 3.82
N PHE A 171 18.99 -3.64 3.57
CA PHE A 171 19.19 -3.11 2.22
C PHE A 171 19.90 -4.09 1.30
N VAL A 172 20.83 -4.91 1.83
CA VAL A 172 21.42 -6.04 1.06
C VAL A 172 20.33 -7.04 0.70
N PHE A 173 19.49 -7.40 1.64
CA PHE A 173 18.37 -8.31 1.38
C PHE A 173 17.41 -7.75 0.30
N LEU A 174 17.02 -6.48 0.40
CA LEU A 174 16.17 -5.82 -0.60
C LEU A 174 16.86 -5.76 -1.98
N MET A 175 18.16 -5.50 -2.02
CA MET A 175 18.96 -5.54 -3.24
C MET A 175 18.92 -6.94 -3.88
N LEU A 176 19.10 -7.99 -3.09
CA LEU A 176 19.05 -9.39 -3.57
C LEU A 176 17.64 -9.77 -4.07
N VAL A 177 16.59 -9.36 -3.37
CA VAL A 177 15.19 -9.53 -3.83
C VAL A 177 14.97 -8.81 -5.16
N GLY A 178 15.41 -7.55 -5.26
CA GLY A 178 15.36 -6.77 -6.50
C GLY A 178 16.12 -7.45 -7.65
N ALA A 179 17.32 -7.97 -7.38
CA ALA A 179 18.13 -8.68 -8.38
C ALA A 179 17.47 -10.00 -8.82
N ALA A 180 16.90 -10.77 -7.90
CA ALA A 180 16.17 -11.99 -8.22
C ALA A 180 14.93 -11.70 -9.10
N LEU A 181 14.18 -10.63 -8.77
CA LEU A 181 13.04 -10.18 -9.58
C LEU A 181 13.50 -9.68 -10.95
N ALA A 182 14.58 -8.91 -11.02
CA ALA A 182 15.14 -8.42 -12.30
C ALA A 182 15.57 -9.57 -13.20
N PHE A 183 16.28 -10.56 -12.65
CA PHE A 183 16.67 -11.77 -13.36
C PHE A 183 15.46 -12.57 -13.84
N GLY A 184 14.47 -12.79 -12.98
CA GLY A 184 13.23 -13.48 -13.35
C GLY A 184 12.47 -12.75 -14.45
N CYS A 185 12.32 -11.43 -14.34
CA CYS A 185 11.66 -10.62 -15.37
C CYS A 185 12.43 -10.61 -16.68
N TRP A 186 13.77 -10.53 -16.63
CA TRP A 186 14.61 -10.62 -17.82
C TRP A 186 14.42 -11.97 -18.54
N LYS A 187 14.34 -13.07 -17.80
CA LYS A 187 14.27 -14.43 -18.36
C LYS A 187 12.87 -14.85 -18.80
N TRP A 188 11.82 -14.49 -18.04
CA TRP A 188 10.48 -15.08 -18.20
C TRP A 188 9.39 -14.06 -18.52
N LEU A 189 9.61 -12.74 -18.35
CA LEU A 189 8.58 -11.76 -18.62
C LEU A 189 8.67 -11.33 -20.11
N PRO A 190 7.67 -11.65 -20.95
CA PRO A 190 7.62 -11.16 -22.32
C PRO A 190 7.29 -9.65 -22.36
N GLU A 191 7.58 -8.97 -23.46
CA GLU A 191 6.98 -7.67 -23.73
C GLU A 191 5.50 -7.88 -24.13
N THR A 192 4.60 -7.26 -23.37
CA THR A 192 3.15 -7.46 -23.56
C THR A 192 2.50 -6.34 -24.36
N LEU A 193 3.22 -5.23 -24.57
CA LEU A 193 2.74 -4.10 -25.35
C LEU A 193 3.57 -3.94 -26.64
N PRO A 194 3.08 -4.47 -27.78
CA PRO A 194 3.77 -4.36 -29.05
C PRO A 194 3.89 -2.90 -29.50
N PRO A 195 4.93 -2.56 -30.30
CA PRO A 195 5.21 -1.18 -30.68
C PRO A 195 4.02 -0.43 -31.31
N GLU A 196 3.17 -1.13 -32.06
CA GLU A 196 2.01 -0.60 -32.77
C GLU A 196 0.89 -0.14 -31.83
N ARG A 197 0.85 -0.67 -30.60
CA ARG A 197 -0.15 -0.33 -29.56
C ARG A 197 0.39 0.67 -28.54
N ARG A 198 1.65 1.10 -28.68
CA ARG A 198 2.23 2.10 -27.77
C ARG A 198 1.59 3.45 -27.99
N GLN A 199 1.27 4.10 -26.89
CA GLN A 199 0.68 5.44 -26.91
C GLN A 199 1.79 6.47 -26.70
N SER A 200 1.78 7.55 -27.49
CA SER A 200 2.70 8.64 -27.25
C SER A 200 2.36 9.35 -25.92
N LEU A 201 3.41 9.69 -25.16
CA LEU A 201 3.25 10.53 -23.98
C LEU A 201 2.86 11.95 -24.48
N HIS A 202 1.58 12.29 -24.34
CA HIS A 202 1.10 13.65 -24.55
C HIS A 202 0.88 14.34 -23.19
N PRO A 203 1.87 15.11 -22.68
CA PRO A 203 1.78 15.71 -21.35
C PRO A 203 0.56 16.59 -21.16
N VAL A 204 0.17 17.32 -22.21
CA VAL A 204 -1.02 18.20 -22.19
C VAL A 204 -2.32 17.39 -22.07
N TYR A 205 -2.45 16.26 -22.78
CA TYR A 205 -3.62 15.38 -22.67
C TYR A 205 -3.70 14.73 -21.28
N LEU A 206 -2.60 14.20 -20.79
CA LEU A 206 -2.50 13.61 -19.45
C LEU A 206 -2.84 14.66 -18.39
N GLY A 207 -2.24 15.85 -18.47
CA GLY A 207 -2.49 16.96 -17.55
C GLY A 207 -3.96 17.38 -17.54
N LYS A 208 -4.61 17.56 -18.69
CA LYS A 208 -6.04 17.88 -18.78
C LYS A 208 -6.92 16.78 -18.20
N THR A 209 -6.58 15.52 -18.46
CA THR A 209 -7.35 14.37 -17.95
C THR A 209 -7.19 14.23 -16.44
N TYR A 210 -5.96 14.33 -15.92
CA TYR A 210 -5.70 14.33 -14.48
C TYR A 210 -6.42 15.48 -13.79
N TRP A 211 -6.37 16.68 -14.37
CA TRP A 211 -7.10 17.83 -13.84
C TRP A 211 -8.60 17.56 -13.75
N LYS A 212 -9.22 17.07 -14.84
CA LYS A 212 -10.64 16.71 -14.88
C LYS A 212 -11.03 15.70 -13.80
N VAL A 213 -10.21 14.67 -13.59
CA VAL A 213 -10.45 13.63 -12.57
C VAL A 213 -10.24 14.19 -11.17
N MET A 214 -9.14 14.91 -10.95
CA MET A 214 -8.74 15.44 -9.64
C MET A 214 -9.57 16.65 -9.18
N THR A 215 -10.34 17.28 -10.06
CA THR A 215 -11.28 18.35 -9.70
C THR A 215 -12.72 17.86 -9.55
N SER A 216 -12.99 16.56 -9.76
CA SER A 216 -14.33 15.98 -9.56
C SER A 216 -14.63 15.77 -8.08
N PRO A 217 -15.60 16.47 -7.46
CA PRO A 217 -15.90 16.30 -6.04
C PRO A 217 -16.35 14.87 -5.70
N VAL A 218 -17.12 14.23 -6.58
CA VAL A 218 -17.57 12.83 -6.39
C VAL A 218 -16.38 11.89 -6.33
N PHE A 219 -15.38 12.08 -7.19
CA PHE A 219 -14.15 11.30 -7.19
C PHE A 219 -13.31 11.56 -5.92
N LEU A 220 -13.11 12.82 -5.56
CA LEU A 220 -12.31 13.21 -4.41
C LEU A 220 -12.89 12.66 -3.10
N PHE A 221 -14.20 12.74 -2.91
CA PHE A 221 -14.84 12.20 -1.70
C PHE A 221 -14.83 10.66 -1.67
N ALA A 222 -14.96 9.99 -2.81
CA ALA A 222 -14.80 8.53 -2.86
C ALA A 222 -13.35 8.11 -2.53
N CYS A 223 -12.36 8.80 -3.12
CA CYS A 223 -10.94 8.58 -2.82
C CYS A 223 -10.59 8.95 -1.38
N GLY A 224 -11.16 10.02 -0.83
CA GLY A 224 -11.02 10.40 0.58
C GLY A 224 -11.56 9.32 1.50
N GLY A 225 -12.77 8.80 1.20
CA GLY A 225 -13.33 7.65 1.93
C GLY A 225 -12.38 6.47 1.95
N LEU A 226 -11.76 6.12 0.82
CA LEU A 226 -10.81 5.03 0.70
C LEU A 226 -9.47 5.31 1.42
N ALA A 227 -8.92 6.50 1.24
CA ALA A 227 -7.61 6.88 1.79
C ALA A 227 -7.66 6.96 3.33
N PHE A 228 -8.67 7.62 3.88
CA PHE A 228 -8.83 7.76 5.33
C PHE A 228 -9.36 6.49 6.02
N ASN A 229 -10.09 5.63 5.29
CA ASN A 229 -10.42 4.29 5.76
C ASN A 229 -9.14 3.49 6.12
N PHE A 230 -8.15 3.49 5.23
CA PHE A 230 -6.87 2.83 5.44
C PHE A 230 -5.97 3.56 6.46
N ALA A 231 -6.04 4.89 6.49
CA ALA A 231 -5.14 5.74 7.26
C ALA A 231 -5.15 5.46 8.77
N GLY A 232 -6.31 5.12 9.34
CA GLY A 232 -6.41 4.81 10.77
C GLY A 232 -5.58 3.58 11.18
N PHE A 233 -5.53 2.53 10.37
CA PHE A 233 -4.63 1.40 10.57
C PHE A 233 -3.19 1.75 10.18
N PHE A 234 -2.99 2.46 9.08
CA PHE A 234 -1.66 2.85 8.63
C PHE A 234 -0.91 3.75 9.63
N LEU A 235 -1.66 4.51 10.46
CA LEU A 235 -1.09 5.25 11.58
C LEU A 235 -0.35 4.31 12.55
N TYR A 236 -0.94 3.16 12.88
CA TYR A 236 -0.30 2.15 13.73
C TYR A 236 0.89 1.49 13.04
N ILE A 237 0.81 1.24 11.72
CA ILE A 237 1.95 0.71 10.95
C ILE A 237 3.13 1.68 11.02
N MET A 238 2.90 2.97 10.71
CA MET A 238 3.97 3.98 10.70
C MET A 238 4.49 4.33 12.09
N SER A 239 3.70 4.09 13.11
CA SER A 239 4.08 4.28 14.51
C SER A 239 4.53 2.97 15.18
N ALA A 240 4.58 1.85 14.45
CA ALA A 240 4.84 0.53 15.04
C ALA A 240 6.13 0.45 15.88
N PRO A 241 7.27 1.04 15.49
CA PRO A 241 8.46 1.05 16.33
C PRO A 241 8.20 1.75 17.68
N VAL A 242 7.57 2.93 17.67
CA VAL A 242 7.26 3.68 18.90
C VAL A 242 6.15 2.97 19.71
N PHE A 243 5.12 2.50 19.05
CA PHE A 243 3.99 1.82 19.70
C PHE A 243 4.40 0.51 20.36
N LEU A 244 5.10 -0.38 19.62
CA LEU A 244 5.48 -1.69 20.13
C LEU A 244 6.68 -1.62 21.08
N MET A 245 7.77 -0.94 20.66
CA MET A 245 9.02 -0.99 21.42
C MET A 245 8.99 -0.01 22.59
N ARG A 246 8.61 1.26 22.37
CA ARG A 246 8.65 2.30 23.39
C ARG A 246 7.47 2.23 24.38
N HIS A 247 6.22 2.03 23.86
CA HIS A 247 5.04 2.05 24.74
C HIS A 247 4.69 0.69 25.32
N LEU A 248 4.90 -0.42 24.57
CA LEU A 248 4.54 -1.76 25.00
C LEU A 248 5.73 -2.63 25.44
N GLY A 249 6.98 -2.14 25.29
CA GLY A 249 8.18 -2.90 25.68
C GLY A 249 8.43 -4.17 24.86
N VAL A 250 7.87 -4.25 23.65
CA VAL A 250 8.01 -5.43 22.78
C VAL A 250 9.35 -5.36 22.06
N PRO A 251 10.15 -6.45 21.98
CA PRO A 251 11.42 -6.45 21.27
C PRO A 251 11.23 -6.30 19.74
N GLU A 252 12.31 -6.00 19.02
CA GLU A 252 12.33 -5.81 17.56
C GLU A 252 11.82 -7.02 16.77
N THR A 253 11.92 -8.22 17.32
CA THR A 253 11.36 -9.44 16.72
C THR A 253 9.87 -9.63 16.95
N GLY A 254 9.24 -8.80 17.81
CA GLY A 254 7.85 -8.93 18.24
C GLY A 254 6.82 -8.18 17.41
N PHE A 255 7.17 -7.66 16.24
CA PHE A 255 6.24 -6.95 15.36
C PHE A 255 5.02 -7.77 14.94
N LEU A 256 5.14 -9.10 15.00
CA LEU A 256 4.03 -10.01 14.72
C LEU A 256 2.82 -9.79 15.66
N TRP A 257 3.02 -9.25 16.87
CA TRP A 257 1.92 -8.90 17.78
C TRP A 257 0.95 -7.89 17.16
N LEU A 258 1.44 -6.92 16.40
CA LEU A 258 0.60 -5.95 15.70
C LEU A 258 0.10 -6.50 14.36
N PHE A 259 1.02 -7.00 13.54
CA PHE A 259 0.72 -7.37 12.16
C PHE A 259 -0.07 -8.68 12.05
N GLY A 260 0.15 -9.66 12.93
CA GLY A 260 -0.58 -10.93 12.93
C GLY A 260 -2.09 -10.75 13.10
N PRO A 261 -2.55 -10.18 14.21
CA PRO A 261 -3.97 -9.92 14.42
C PRO A 261 -4.59 -8.98 13.37
N ALA A 262 -3.85 -7.96 12.93
CA ALA A 262 -4.30 -7.07 11.86
C ALA A 262 -4.55 -7.81 10.55
N MET A 263 -3.68 -8.75 10.19
CA MET A 263 -3.84 -9.58 8.99
C MET A 263 -5.04 -10.51 9.09
N LEU A 264 -5.31 -11.10 10.26
CA LEU A 264 -6.52 -11.90 10.48
C LEU A 264 -7.79 -11.07 10.22
N GLY A 265 -7.82 -9.83 10.71
CA GLY A 265 -8.91 -8.90 10.42
C GLY A 265 -9.04 -8.58 8.92
N LEU A 266 -7.92 -8.27 8.26
CA LEU A 266 -7.89 -8.00 6.81
C LEU A 266 -8.42 -9.18 5.99
N LEU A 267 -7.95 -10.40 6.26
CA LEU A 267 -8.38 -11.61 5.57
C LEU A 267 -9.85 -11.92 5.83
N GLY A 268 -10.29 -11.80 7.09
CA GLY A 268 -11.69 -11.99 7.49
C GLY A 268 -12.63 -11.00 6.81
N GLY A 269 -12.25 -9.71 6.77
CA GLY A 269 -13.04 -8.67 6.12
C GLY A 269 -13.10 -8.83 4.60
N SER A 270 -11.99 -9.20 3.97
CA SER A 270 -11.95 -9.49 2.52
C SER A 270 -12.82 -10.68 2.16
N TRP A 271 -12.76 -11.76 2.94
CA TRP A 271 -13.60 -12.93 2.77
C TRP A 271 -15.10 -12.60 2.95
N LEU A 272 -15.44 -11.82 3.98
CA LEU A 272 -16.80 -11.36 4.25
C LEU A 272 -17.31 -10.47 3.11
N SER A 273 -16.47 -9.56 2.59
CA SER A 273 -16.79 -8.71 1.44
C SER A 273 -17.15 -9.54 0.21
N GLY A 274 -16.38 -10.59 -0.07
CA GLY A 274 -16.68 -11.52 -1.18
C GLY A 274 -18.01 -12.26 -1.00
N ARG A 275 -18.35 -12.70 0.23
CA ARG A 275 -19.62 -13.37 0.53
C ARG A 275 -20.86 -12.46 0.48
N LEU A 276 -20.66 -11.18 0.77
CA LEU A 276 -21.74 -10.18 0.76
C LEU A 276 -21.92 -9.54 -0.62
N ALA A 277 -20.96 -9.71 -1.53
CA ALA A 277 -21.04 -9.22 -2.90
C ALA A 277 -22.28 -9.79 -3.61
N GLY A 278 -23.06 -8.91 -4.23
CA GLY A 278 -24.32 -9.27 -4.88
C GLY A 278 -25.52 -9.45 -3.91
N LYS A 279 -25.30 -9.60 -2.60
CA LYS A 279 -26.37 -9.71 -1.59
C LYS A 279 -26.70 -8.38 -0.92
N LEU A 280 -25.72 -7.49 -0.83
CA LEU A 280 -25.85 -6.16 -0.26
C LEU A 280 -25.45 -5.10 -1.27
N SER A 281 -26.12 -3.94 -1.20
CA SER A 281 -25.67 -2.78 -1.97
C SER A 281 -24.31 -2.27 -1.45
N PRO A 282 -23.47 -1.67 -2.33
CA PRO A 282 -22.18 -1.10 -1.92
C PRO A 282 -22.31 -0.14 -0.73
N SER A 283 -23.34 0.72 -0.72
CA SER A 283 -23.57 1.68 0.39
C SER A 283 -23.85 0.99 1.72
N ARG A 284 -24.61 -0.14 1.73
CA ARG A 284 -24.86 -0.91 2.96
C ARG A 284 -23.60 -1.62 3.44
N THR A 285 -22.78 -2.12 2.52
CA THR A 285 -21.49 -2.75 2.87
C THR A 285 -20.54 -1.72 3.50
N ILE A 286 -20.45 -0.52 2.92
CA ILE A 286 -19.63 0.58 3.45
C ILE A 286 -20.12 0.99 4.85
N LEU A 287 -21.43 1.17 5.04
CA LEU A 287 -22.00 1.53 6.33
C LEU A 287 -21.64 0.49 7.40
N ARG A 288 -21.82 -0.81 7.12
CA ARG A 288 -21.50 -1.89 8.08
C ARG A 288 -20.01 -1.92 8.41
N GLY A 289 -19.13 -1.70 7.42
CA GLY A 289 -17.70 -1.64 7.67
C GLY A 289 -17.30 -0.46 8.55
N TYR A 290 -17.86 0.74 8.31
CA TYR A 290 -17.60 1.89 9.19
C TYR A 290 -18.20 1.73 10.58
N LEU A 291 -19.33 1.02 10.75
CA LEU A 291 -19.85 0.67 12.08
C LEU A 291 -18.89 -0.23 12.84
N LEU A 292 -18.34 -1.28 12.20
CA LEU A 292 -17.33 -2.14 12.82
C LEU A 292 -16.07 -1.37 13.20
N MET A 293 -15.58 -0.50 12.30
CA MET A 293 -14.43 0.36 12.58
C MET A 293 -14.72 1.34 13.74
N GLY A 294 -15.94 1.89 13.80
CA GLY A 294 -16.38 2.77 14.88
C GLY A 294 -16.41 2.08 16.23
N ILE A 295 -16.94 0.85 16.29
CA ILE A 295 -16.90 0.01 17.49
C ILE A 295 -15.45 -0.25 17.91
N ALA A 296 -14.59 -0.64 16.94
CA ALA A 296 -13.17 -0.89 17.21
C ALA A 296 -12.45 0.36 17.73
N ALA A 297 -12.68 1.53 17.12
CA ALA A 297 -12.09 2.80 17.54
C ALA A 297 -12.59 3.21 18.94
N ALA A 298 -13.87 3.05 19.22
CA ALA A 298 -14.44 3.32 20.54
C ALA A 298 -13.86 2.38 21.62
N CYS A 299 -13.75 1.07 21.32
CA CYS A 299 -13.10 0.10 22.19
C CYS A 299 -11.63 0.45 22.43
N ASN A 300 -10.90 0.85 21.36
CA ASN A 300 -9.50 1.25 21.46
C ASN A 300 -9.33 2.46 22.39
N LEU A 301 -10.18 3.47 22.21
CA LEU A 301 -10.18 4.66 23.06
C LEU A 301 -10.51 4.33 24.52
N ALA A 302 -11.56 3.53 24.75
CA ALA A 302 -11.99 3.13 26.09
C ALA A 302 -10.90 2.34 26.82
N LEU A 303 -10.23 1.39 26.15
CA LEU A 303 -9.14 0.61 26.73
C LEU A 303 -7.94 1.48 27.09
N ASN A 304 -7.55 2.43 26.22
CA ASN A 304 -6.45 3.35 26.49
C ASN A 304 -6.75 4.40 27.58
N LEU A 305 -8.04 4.67 27.85
CA LEU A 305 -8.45 5.52 28.98
C LEU A 305 -8.52 4.75 30.31
N ALA A 306 -8.93 3.47 30.27
CA ALA A 306 -9.20 2.67 31.45
C ALA A 306 -8.00 1.84 31.93
N MET A 307 -7.04 1.51 31.05
CA MET A 307 -5.96 0.57 31.34
C MET A 307 -4.60 1.12 30.92
N PRO A 308 -3.52 0.77 31.63
CA PRO A 308 -2.16 1.12 31.19
C PRO A 308 -1.80 0.40 29.89
N PRO A 309 -0.91 1.00 29.04
CA PRO A 309 -0.46 0.36 27.82
C PRO A 309 0.20 -1.00 28.10
N ALA A 310 -0.37 -2.07 27.59
CA ALA A 310 0.22 -3.42 27.67
C ALA A 310 -0.45 -4.39 26.67
N LEU A 311 0.19 -5.56 26.48
CA LEU A 311 -0.37 -6.67 25.71
C LEU A 311 -1.33 -7.48 26.62
N PRO A 312 -2.42 -8.06 26.06
CA PRO A 312 -2.86 -7.99 24.65
C PRO A 312 -3.83 -6.85 24.33
N TRP A 313 -4.37 -6.12 25.36
CA TRP A 313 -5.53 -5.23 25.16
C TRP A 313 -5.25 -4.01 24.28
N SER A 314 -4.01 -3.48 24.25
CA SER A 314 -3.67 -2.38 23.35
C SER A 314 -3.72 -2.77 21.86
N ILE A 315 -3.75 -4.08 21.55
CA ILE A 315 -3.80 -4.60 20.18
C ILE A 315 -5.18 -5.15 19.83
N LEU A 316 -5.95 -5.59 20.84
CA LEU A 316 -7.23 -6.29 20.68
C LEU A 316 -8.24 -5.58 19.74
N PRO A 317 -8.37 -4.23 19.71
CA PRO A 317 -9.28 -3.55 18.80
C PRO A 317 -8.84 -3.55 17.34
N ILE A 318 -7.55 -3.73 17.06
CA ILE A 318 -6.96 -3.59 15.70
C ILE A 318 -7.53 -4.60 14.69
N PRO A 319 -7.64 -5.93 15.01
CA PRO A 319 -8.25 -6.88 14.08
C PRO A 319 -9.70 -6.57 13.73
N LEU A 320 -10.49 -6.03 14.65
CA LEU A 320 -11.85 -5.62 14.37
C LEU A 320 -11.88 -4.37 13.46
N TYR A 321 -10.96 -3.43 13.66
CA TYR A 321 -10.80 -2.27 12.79
C TYR A 321 -10.43 -2.69 11.37
N THR A 322 -9.41 -3.53 11.21
CA THR A 322 -8.93 -4.00 9.90
C THR A 322 -9.94 -4.88 9.18
N LEU A 323 -10.80 -5.62 9.92
CA LEU A 323 -11.93 -6.35 9.36
C LEU A 323 -12.96 -5.38 8.73
N GLY A 324 -13.39 -4.36 9.45
CA GLY A 324 -14.29 -3.32 8.93
C GLY A 324 -13.69 -2.57 7.74
N MET A 325 -12.40 -2.21 7.85
CA MET A 325 -11.64 -1.55 6.80
C MET A 325 -11.62 -2.36 5.50
N SER A 326 -11.24 -3.62 5.58
CA SER A 326 -11.11 -4.53 4.43
C SER A 326 -12.48 -4.87 3.81
N LEU A 327 -13.55 -4.90 4.61
CA LEU A 327 -14.92 -5.08 4.13
C LEU A 327 -15.36 -3.95 3.20
N THR A 328 -14.95 -2.70 3.46
CA THR A 328 -15.38 -1.51 2.72
C THR A 328 -14.53 -1.23 1.48
N MET A 329 -13.24 -1.59 1.48
CA MET A 329 -12.27 -1.20 0.44
C MET A 329 -12.71 -1.52 -0.99
N PRO A 330 -13.21 -2.74 -1.33
CA PRO A 330 -13.62 -3.04 -2.70
C PRO A 330 -14.78 -2.15 -3.18
N SER A 331 -15.77 -1.91 -2.31
CA SER A 331 -16.92 -1.07 -2.64
C SER A 331 -16.52 0.39 -2.87
N LEU A 332 -15.64 0.95 -2.02
CA LEU A 332 -15.13 2.31 -2.17
C LEU A 332 -14.28 2.46 -3.44
N THR A 333 -13.47 1.46 -3.76
CA THR A 333 -12.65 1.45 -4.99
C THR A 333 -13.53 1.50 -6.24
N LEU A 334 -14.58 0.70 -6.30
CA LEU A 334 -15.52 0.71 -7.42
C LEU A 334 -16.22 2.05 -7.55
N LEU A 335 -16.75 2.61 -6.44
CA LEU A 335 -17.43 3.89 -6.44
C LEU A 335 -16.52 5.06 -6.88
N ALA A 336 -15.22 4.98 -6.63
CA ALA A 336 -14.27 5.98 -7.10
C ALA A 336 -14.06 5.91 -8.62
N LEU A 337 -14.09 4.72 -9.22
CA LEU A 337 -13.81 4.52 -10.65
C LEU A 337 -15.03 4.61 -11.56
N ASP A 338 -16.23 4.38 -11.01
CA ASP A 338 -17.50 4.38 -11.77
C ASP A 338 -17.80 5.67 -12.56
N PRO A 339 -17.44 6.89 -12.06
CA PRO A 339 -17.68 8.14 -12.82
C PRO A 339 -16.86 8.27 -14.10
N PHE A 340 -15.80 7.44 -14.28
CA PHE A 340 -14.84 7.55 -15.38
C PHE A 340 -14.68 6.23 -16.16
N PRO A 341 -15.75 5.69 -16.80
CA PRO A 341 -15.72 4.38 -17.44
C PRO A 341 -14.71 4.29 -18.60
N GLU A 342 -14.54 5.37 -19.37
CA GLU A 342 -13.61 5.44 -20.50
C GLU A 342 -12.16 5.70 -20.07
N GLN A 343 -11.94 6.24 -18.88
CA GLN A 343 -10.64 6.67 -18.37
C GLN A 343 -10.27 5.96 -17.05
N ARG A 344 -10.79 4.73 -16.86
CA ARG A 344 -10.59 3.96 -15.59
C ARG A 344 -9.13 3.79 -15.21
N GLY A 345 -8.22 3.64 -16.19
CA GLY A 345 -6.80 3.51 -15.92
C GLY A 345 -6.18 4.78 -15.32
N LEU A 346 -6.51 5.94 -15.90
CA LEU A 346 -6.05 7.24 -15.38
C LEU A 346 -6.70 7.56 -14.02
N ALA A 347 -8.00 7.27 -13.87
CA ALA A 347 -8.69 7.44 -12.59
C ALA A 347 -8.07 6.54 -11.49
N ALA A 348 -7.71 5.30 -11.81
CA ALA A 348 -7.02 4.41 -10.87
C ALA A 348 -5.62 4.92 -10.48
N SER A 349 -4.87 5.55 -11.41
CA SER A 349 -3.60 6.21 -11.10
C SER A 349 -3.79 7.42 -10.18
N CYS A 350 -4.80 8.25 -10.41
CA CYS A 350 -5.18 9.36 -9.53
C CYS A 350 -5.59 8.86 -8.13
N GLN A 351 -6.38 7.79 -8.05
CA GLN A 351 -6.77 7.17 -6.79
C GLN A 351 -5.55 6.67 -6.01
N MET A 352 -4.63 5.96 -6.67
CA MET A 352 -3.40 5.48 -6.05
C MET A 352 -2.52 6.64 -5.59
N PHE A 353 -2.41 7.70 -6.38
CA PHE A 353 -1.71 8.92 -6.01
C PHE A 353 -2.28 9.53 -4.72
N LEU A 354 -3.59 9.77 -4.66
CA LEU A 354 -4.24 10.37 -3.50
C LEU A 354 -4.07 9.50 -2.25
N GLN A 355 -4.21 8.18 -2.38
CA GLN A 355 -4.03 7.26 -1.26
C GLN A 355 -2.58 7.23 -0.77
N SER A 356 -1.61 7.13 -1.69
CA SER A 356 -0.18 7.08 -1.32
C SER A 356 0.33 8.42 -0.81
N MET A 357 -0.19 9.56 -1.34
CA MET A 357 0.13 10.89 -0.84
C MET A 357 -0.42 11.08 0.58
N ASN A 358 -1.67 10.64 0.84
CA ASN A 358 -2.23 10.62 2.19
C ASN A 358 -1.37 9.77 3.15
N ASN A 359 -0.88 8.62 2.70
CA ASN A 359 0.03 7.78 3.48
C ASN A 359 1.38 8.47 3.75
N SER A 360 1.92 9.21 2.78
CA SER A 360 3.14 9.99 2.95
C SER A 360 2.95 11.13 3.97
N LEU A 361 1.86 11.89 3.86
CA LEU A 361 1.52 12.95 4.83
C LEU A 361 1.29 12.37 6.23
N LEU A 362 0.63 11.22 6.32
CA LEU A 362 0.42 10.53 7.58
C LEU A 362 1.76 10.11 8.20
N ALA A 363 2.65 9.51 7.42
CA ALA A 363 3.97 9.09 7.90
C ALA A 363 4.84 10.28 8.35
N GLY A 364 4.82 11.39 7.59
CA GLY A 364 5.69 12.54 7.83
C GLY A 364 5.20 13.52 8.88
N VAL A 365 3.88 13.60 9.11
CA VAL A 365 3.28 14.64 9.97
C VAL A 365 2.40 14.04 11.05
N ILE A 366 1.39 13.23 10.69
CA ILE A 366 0.36 12.78 11.63
C ILE A 366 0.93 11.73 12.61
N ALA A 367 1.70 10.77 12.12
CA ALA A 367 2.27 9.72 12.96
C ALA A 367 3.23 10.30 14.01
N PRO A 368 4.22 11.16 13.67
CA PRO A 368 5.07 11.80 14.67
C PRO A 368 4.28 12.61 15.70
N ALA A 369 3.24 13.33 15.30
CA ALA A 369 2.40 14.11 16.21
C ALA A 369 1.61 13.20 17.21
N ALA A 370 1.35 11.94 16.84
CA ALA A 370 0.62 10.98 17.66
C ALA A 370 1.53 10.11 18.55
N TRP A 371 2.85 10.20 18.50
CA TRP A 371 3.79 9.34 19.24
C TRP A 371 3.84 9.58 20.77
N GLY A 372 3.19 10.62 21.25
CA GLY A 372 3.25 11.00 22.66
C GLY A 372 2.69 9.93 23.61
N SER A 373 1.67 9.17 23.21
CA SER A 373 1.04 8.11 23.99
C SER A 373 0.22 7.16 23.11
N THR A 374 -0.13 5.99 23.66
CA THR A 374 -1.08 5.07 23.01
C THR A 374 -2.48 5.67 22.87
N LEU A 375 -2.86 6.56 23.81
CA LEU A 375 -4.10 7.33 23.73
C LEU A 375 -4.11 8.28 22.54
N SER A 376 -3.01 8.99 22.26
CA SER A 376 -2.89 9.86 21.08
C SER A 376 -3.05 9.08 19.76
N LEU A 377 -2.49 7.87 19.70
CA LEU A 377 -2.67 6.98 18.55
C LEU A 377 -4.13 6.53 18.40
N SER A 378 -4.82 6.20 19.49
CA SER A 378 -6.23 5.81 19.44
C SER A 378 -7.16 6.96 19.03
N ILE A 379 -6.89 8.17 19.49
CA ILE A 379 -7.59 9.39 19.05
C ILE A 379 -7.33 9.63 17.54
N GLY A 380 -6.07 9.52 17.10
CA GLY A 380 -5.71 9.66 15.70
C GLY A 380 -6.45 8.66 14.80
N MET A 381 -6.51 7.38 15.21
CA MET A 381 -7.29 6.35 14.51
C MET A 381 -8.77 6.73 14.40
N ALA A 382 -9.39 7.18 15.50
CA ALA A 382 -10.79 7.57 15.54
C ALA A 382 -11.07 8.79 14.63
N CYS A 383 -10.22 9.83 14.69
CA CYS A 383 -10.35 11.02 13.84
C CYS A 383 -10.22 10.68 12.34
N LEU A 384 -9.23 9.87 11.97
CA LEU A 384 -9.02 9.44 10.58
C LEU A 384 -10.21 8.59 10.08
N MET A 385 -10.72 7.68 10.89
CA MET A 385 -11.91 6.88 10.59
C MET A 385 -13.14 7.76 10.39
N LEU A 386 -13.40 8.72 11.28
CA LEU A 386 -14.51 9.65 11.16
C LEU A 386 -14.41 10.52 9.91
N THR A 387 -13.21 10.99 9.55
CA THR A 387 -12.95 11.72 8.31
C THR A 387 -13.28 10.86 7.08
N GLY A 388 -12.87 9.58 7.07
CA GLY A 388 -13.22 8.64 6.01
C GLY A 388 -14.72 8.38 5.91
N ALA A 389 -15.41 8.24 7.04
CA ALA A 389 -16.86 8.08 7.09
C ALA A 389 -17.59 9.32 6.56
N ALA A 390 -17.14 10.53 6.95
CA ALA A 390 -17.67 11.79 6.45
C ALA A 390 -17.49 11.94 4.93
N CYS A 391 -16.29 11.63 4.41
CA CYS A 391 -16.03 11.60 2.96
C CYS A 391 -16.97 10.63 2.24
N SER A 392 -17.14 9.42 2.76
CA SER A 392 -18.02 8.39 2.16
C SER A 392 -19.49 8.84 2.18
N TRP A 393 -19.93 9.49 3.24
CA TRP A 393 -21.28 10.07 3.36
C TRP A 393 -21.50 11.22 2.36
N LEU A 394 -20.53 12.14 2.23
CA LEU A 394 -20.58 13.24 1.25
C LEU A 394 -20.62 12.72 -0.18
N HIS A 395 -19.80 11.71 -0.50
CA HIS A 395 -19.85 11.01 -1.78
C HIS A 395 -21.26 10.47 -2.07
N HIS A 396 -21.88 9.79 -1.11
CA HIS A 396 -23.24 9.24 -1.25
C HIS A 396 -24.27 10.34 -1.54
N ARG A 397 -24.22 11.46 -0.81
CA ARG A 397 -25.11 12.61 -1.02
C ARG A 397 -24.97 13.23 -2.42
N LEU A 398 -23.73 13.48 -2.86
CA LEU A 398 -23.44 14.06 -4.18
C LEU A 398 -23.83 13.11 -5.33
N SER A 399 -23.70 11.80 -5.14
CA SER A 399 -24.08 10.81 -6.14
C SER A 399 -25.60 10.63 -6.25
N ALA A 400 -26.34 10.78 -5.15
CA ALA A 400 -27.80 10.74 -5.16
C ALA A 400 -28.40 11.93 -5.90
N GLY A 401 -27.87 13.15 -5.70
CA GLY A 401 -28.34 14.37 -6.39
C GLY A 401 -28.05 14.42 -7.90
N ARG A 402 -27.27 13.50 -8.45
CA ARG A 402 -27.04 13.37 -9.91
C ARG A 402 -27.98 12.37 -10.60
N ARG A 403 -28.73 11.60 -9.82
CA ARG A 403 -29.70 10.61 -10.33
C ARG A 403 -31.14 11.13 -10.36
N THR A 404 -31.41 12.27 -9.75
CA THR A 404 -32.64 13.08 -9.87
C THR A 404 -32.44 14.17 -10.91
#